data_11100b3e86341edb3945f45014b0ee4e
#
_entry.id   11100b3e86341edb3945f45014b0ee4e
#
_cell.length_a   1.000
_cell.length_b   1.000
_cell.length_c   1.000
_cell.angle_alpha   90.00
_cell.angle_beta   90.00
_cell.angle_gamma   90.00
#
_symmetry.space_group_name_H-M   'P 1'
#
loop_
_entity.id
_entity.type
_entity.pdbx_description
1 polymer ?
#
loop_
_entity_poly.entity_id
_entity_poly.type
_entity_poly.pdbx_seq_one_letter_code
_entity_poly.pdbx_strand_id
1 'polypeptide(L)'
;MSEKANEKVYTFKEREWVVTGWAEGKMEVEREDENKRKYTEMQPYFQLFVLSPVSSYKSDNYSANGMKAEKLRCVSNAVWKDLKPLEVVNLYFDEKKRVSLAASTGVSVELNEVSF
;
A
#
# COMPACT_ATOMS: atom_id res chain seq x y z
N MET A 1 12.63 -31.84 7.44
CA MET A 1 12.42 -31.11 7.26
C MET A 1 12.08 -30.39 7.03
N SER A 2 11.97 -30.19 7.03
CA SER A 2 11.46 -29.41 6.76
C SER A 2 11.22 -28.62 6.41
N GLU A 3 11.08 -28.79 6.46
CA GLU A 3 10.62 -28.07 6.09
C GLU A 3 10.70 -27.25 5.64
N LYS A 4 10.98 -27.31 5.51
CA LYS A 4 11.00 -26.45 5.05
C LYS A 4 10.70 -25.92 4.51
N ALA A 5 10.72 -26.17 4.55
CA ALA A 5 10.38 -25.78 4.09
C ALA A 5 9.77 -25.09 3.59
N ASN A 6 9.50 -25.39 3.57
CA ASN A 6 8.84 -24.74 3.23
C ASN A 6 8.87 -23.65 3.06
N GLU A 7 9.09 -23.72 2.74
CA GLU A 7 9.24 -22.44 2.90
C GLU A 7 9.27 -21.71 1.71
N LYS A 8 8.14 -21.27 1.37
CA LYS A 8 8.00 -20.52 0.21
C LYS A 8 8.25 -19.08 0.56
N VAL A 9 9.46 -18.68 0.38
CA VAL A 9 9.78 -17.27 0.44
C VAL A 9 9.38 -16.71 -0.91
N TYR A 10 8.35 -15.89 -0.92
CA TYR A 10 7.95 -15.24 -2.16
C TYR A 10 9.01 -14.20 -2.55
N THR A 11 9.47 -14.26 -3.79
CA THR A 11 10.40 -13.27 -4.30
C THR A 11 9.63 -12.20 -5.05
N PHE A 12 9.63 -10.99 -4.51
CA PHE A 12 8.90 -9.88 -5.12
C PHE A 12 9.61 -9.39 -6.36
N LYS A 13 8.83 -9.18 -7.40
CA LYS A 13 9.31 -8.51 -8.59
C LYS A 13 9.26 -7.02 -8.34
N GLU A 14 9.95 -6.27 -9.18
CA GLU A 14 9.90 -4.83 -9.11
C GLU A 14 8.45 -4.36 -9.22
N ARG A 15 8.07 -3.41 -8.38
CA ARG A 15 6.73 -2.83 -8.33
C ARG A 15 5.64 -3.75 -7.79
N GLU A 16 6.01 -4.79 -7.11
CA GLU A 16 5.03 -5.61 -6.41
C GLU A 16 4.92 -5.19 -4.97
N TRP A 17 3.69 -5.20 -4.47
CA TRP A 17 3.36 -4.73 -3.13
C TRP A 17 2.39 -5.71 -2.50
N VAL A 18 2.40 -5.80 -1.17
CA VAL A 18 1.41 -6.59 -0.45
C VAL A 18 0.39 -5.64 0.14
N VAL A 19 -0.88 -5.83 -0.19
CA VAL A 19 -1.95 -5.03 0.36
C VAL A 19 -2.28 -5.53 1.75
N THR A 20 -2.26 -4.64 2.74
CA THR A 20 -2.62 -5.01 4.11
C THR A 20 -3.99 -4.48 4.51
N GLY A 21 -4.49 -3.48 3.79
CA GLY A 21 -5.80 -2.92 4.08
C GLY A 21 -6.02 -1.64 3.30
N TRP A 22 -7.13 -1.00 3.62
CA TRP A 22 -7.50 0.27 2.99
C TRP A 22 -8.40 1.06 3.91
N ALA A 23 -8.52 2.35 3.63
CA ALA A 23 -9.38 3.23 4.40
C ALA A 23 -9.93 4.32 3.50
N GLU A 24 -11.12 4.78 3.83
CA GLU A 24 -11.69 5.94 3.17
C GLU A 24 -12.43 6.79 4.18
N GLY A 25 -12.52 8.07 3.89
CA GLY A 25 -13.20 9.00 4.77
C GLY A 25 -13.32 10.34 4.10
N LYS A 26 -13.64 11.34 4.89
CA LYS A 26 -13.74 12.71 4.42
C LYS A 26 -12.91 13.59 5.33
N MET A 27 -12.26 14.56 4.74
CA MET A 27 -11.47 15.51 5.50
C MET A 27 -11.92 16.91 5.17
N GLU A 28 -11.76 17.79 6.13
CA GLU A 28 -12.09 19.20 5.97
C GLU A 28 -10.92 19.89 5.32
N VAL A 29 -11.18 20.57 4.20
CA VAL A 29 -10.16 21.28 3.45
C VAL A 29 -10.56 22.74 3.37
N GLU A 30 -9.62 23.62 3.67
CA GLU A 30 -9.84 25.05 3.55
C GLU A 30 -9.57 25.46 2.10
N ARG A 31 -10.52 26.19 1.52
CA ARG A 31 -10.43 26.65 0.13
C ARG A 31 -10.61 28.17 0.10
N GLU A 32 -10.23 28.75 -1.01
CA GLU A 32 -10.38 30.18 -1.23
C GLU A 32 -11.08 30.39 -2.58
N ASP A 33 -12.13 31.22 -2.59
CA ASP A 33 -12.86 31.51 -3.82
C ASP A 33 -12.24 32.66 -4.60
N GLU A 34 -12.87 33.05 -5.72
CA GLU A 34 -12.38 34.13 -6.58
C GLU A 34 -12.30 35.48 -5.85
N ASN A 35 -13.10 35.68 -4.85
CA ASN A 35 -13.13 36.90 -4.07
C ASN A 35 -12.23 36.83 -2.84
N LYS A 36 -11.37 35.81 -2.77
CA LYS A 36 -10.46 35.55 -1.66
C LYS A 36 -11.18 35.27 -0.35
N ARG A 37 -12.40 34.79 -0.42
CA ARG A 37 -13.13 34.36 0.77
C ARG A 37 -12.79 32.92 1.05
N LYS A 38 -12.47 32.66 2.30
CA LYS A 38 -12.12 31.31 2.72
C LYS A 38 -13.39 30.55 3.08
N TYR A 39 -13.46 29.32 2.68
CA TYR A 39 -14.55 28.42 3.04
C TYR A 39 -14.01 27.03 3.27
N THR A 40 -14.79 26.21 3.94
CA THR A 40 -14.42 24.85 4.24
C THR A 40 -15.22 23.90 3.39
N GLU A 41 -14.54 22.90 2.84
CA GLU A 41 -15.16 21.89 1.99
C GLU A 41 -14.79 20.52 2.50
N MET A 42 -15.74 19.60 2.52
CA MET A 42 -15.47 18.20 2.85
C MET A 42 -15.00 17.50 1.61
N GLN A 43 -13.81 16.94 1.67
CA GLN A 43 -13.22 16.24 0.52
C GLN A 43 -13.00 14.78 0.88
N PRO A 44 -13.49 13.86 0.04
CA PRO A 44 -13.23 12.44 0.29
C PRO A 44 -11.76 12.11 0.09
N TYR A 45 -11.27 11.14 0.84
CA TYR A 45 -9.92 10.64 0.66
C TYR A 45 -9.96 9.11 0.68
N PHE A 46 -9.00 8.52 -0.04
CA PHE A 46 -8.91 7.09 -0.20
C PHE A 46 -7.46 6.68 -0.01
N GLN A 47 -7.22 5.69 0.82
CA GLN A 47 -5.87 5.26 1.17
C GLN A 47 -5.74 3.75 1.07
N LEU A 48 -4.61 3.31 0.57
CA LEU A 48 -4.26 1.90 0.50
C LEU A 48 -3.04 1.68 1.38
N PHE A 49 -3.11 0.68 2.25
CA PHE A 49 -1.99 0.33 3.11
C PHE A 49 -1.28 -0.87 2.50
N VAL A 50 0.02 -0.74 2.31
CA VAL A 50 0.80 -1.75 1.62
C VAL A 50 2.13 -1.98 2.32
N LEU A 51 2.72 -3.13 2.02
CA LEU A 51 4.09 -3.43 2.39
C LEU A 51 4.90 -3.53 1.12
N SER A 52 6.12 -3.00 1.16
CA SER A 52 7.05 -3.14 0.05
C SER A 52 8.39 -3.63 0.59
N PRO A 53 9.15 -4.38 -0.23
CA PRO A 53 10.45 -4.82 0.23
C PRO A 53 11.41 -3.65 0.38
N VAL A 54 12.21 -3.69 1.42
CA VAL A 54 13.26 -2.72 1.66
C VAL A 54 14.53 -3.28 1.05
N SER A 55 15.26 -2.47 0.29
CA SER A 55 16.56 -2.90 -0.22
C SER A 55 17.48 -3.18 0.95
N SER A 56 18.08 -4.36 0.95
CA SER A 56 19.02 -4.71 2.00
C SER A 56 20.24 -3.83 1.91
N TYR A 57 20.58 -3.18 3.01
CA TYR A 57 21.67 -2.25 3.04
C TYR A 57 22.24 -2.16 4.44
N LYS A 58 23.55 -2.08 4.52
CA LYS A 58 24.22 -1.94 5.81
C LYS A 58 25.41 -1.01 5.68
N SER A 59 25.53 -0.08 6.60
CA SER A 59 26.70 0.79 6.74
C SER A 59 27.03 0.86 8.23
N ASP A 60 28.05 1.62 8.57
CA ASP A 60 28.44 1.77 9.98
C ASP A 60 27.34 2.41 10.81
N ASN A 61 26.48 3.20 10.18
CA ASN A 61 25.44 3.95 10.88
C ASN A 61 24.02 3.52 10.55
N TYR A 62 23.84 2.55 9.65
CA TYR A 62 22.51 2.22 9.17
C TYR A 62 22.43 0.79 8.66
N SER A 63 21.33 0.15 8.94
CA SER A 63 21.04 -1.19 8.41
C SER A 63 19.56 -1.27 8.07
N ALA A 64 19.24 -1.81 6.92
CA ALA A 64 17.84 -1.98 6.48
C ALA A 64 17.64 -3.34 5.87
N ASN A 65 16.50 -3.94 6.19
CA ASN A 65 16.13 -5.26 5.69
C ASN A 65 14.64 -5.47 5.93
N GLY A 66 14.04 -6.40 5.18
CA GLY A 66 12.64 -6.78 5.38
C GLY A 66 11.66 -5.97 4.56
N MET A 67 10.51 -5.69 5.16
CA MET A 67 9.42 -4.98 4.51
C MET A 67 9.13 -3.69 5.25
N LYS A 68 8.72 -2.69 4.50
CA LYS A 68 8.28 -1.43 5.11
C LYS A 68 6.81 -1.21 4.80
N ALA A 69 6.12 -0.58 5.73
CA ALA A 69 4.71 -0.24 5.58
C ALA A 69 4.59 1.15 4.97
N GLU A 70 3.66 1.28 4.02
CA GLU A 70 3.41 2.56 3.38
C GLU A 70 1.93 2.81 3.27
N LYS A 71 1.57 4.07 3.28
CA LYS A 71 0.21 4.52 3.07
C LYS A 71 0.20 5.31 1.77
N LEU A 72 -0.60 4.86 0.81
CA LEU A 72 -0.64 5.48 -0.52
C LEU A 72 -2.02 6.06 -0.79
N ARG A 73 -2.05 7.22 -1.42
CA ARG A 73 -3.33 7.82 -1.81
C ARG A 73 -3.83 7.15 -3.07
N CYS A 74 -5.15 6.98 -3.15
CA CYS A 74 -5.81 6.38 -4.30
C CYS A 74 -6.79 7.37 -4.93
N VAL A 75 -7.09 7.15 -6.20
CA VAL A 75 -8.03 8.03 -6.92
C VAL A 75 -9.47 7.78 -6.47
N SER A 76 -9.79 6.56 -6.05
CA SER A 76 -11.13 6.21 -5.56
C SER A 76 -11.08 4.86 -4.86
N ASN A 77 -12.22 4.45 -4.29
CA ASN A 77 -12.32 3.15 -3.66
C ASN A 77 -12.37 2.00 -4.67
N ALA A 78 -12.56 2.31 -5.95
CA ALA A 78 -12.53 1.28 -6.99
C ALA A 78 -11.17 0.58 -7.06
N VAL A 79 -10.11 1.23 -6.58
CA VAL A 79 -8.77 0.65 -6.59
C VAL A 79 -8.71 -0.67 -5.82
N TRP A 80 -9.43 -0.75 -4.70
CA TRP A 80 -9.40 -1.97 -3.87
C TRP A 80 -10.66 -2.82 -3.95
N LYS A 81 -11.54 -2.51 -4.86
CA LYS A 81 -12.84 -3.18 -4.95
C LYS A 81 -12.75 -4.70 -4.99
N ASP A 82 -11.78 -5.22 -5.73
CA ASP A 82 -11.62 -6.65 -5.91
C ASP A 82 -10.40 -7.22 -5.17
N LEU A 83 -9.81 -6.44 -4.30
CA LEU A 83 -8.63 -6.86 -3.56
C LEU A 83 -9.00 -7.52 -2.24
N LYS A 84 -8.10 -8.37 -1.78
CA LYS A 84 -8.20 -9.01 -0.47
C LYS A 84 -6.96 -8.66 0.34
N PRO A 85 -7.08 -8.63 1.67
CA PRO A 85 -5.88 -8.41 2.50
C PRO A 85 -4.82 -9.47 2.21
N LEU A 86 -3.57 -9.05 2.24
CA LEU A 86 -2.39 -9.86 2.00
C LEU A 86 -2.23 -10.34 0.56
N GLU A 87 -2.95 -9.72 -0.36
CA GLU A 87 -2.78 -10.01 -1.77
C GLU A 87 -1.60 -9.23 -2.34
N VAL A 88 -0.82 -9.89 -3.22
CA VAL A 88 0.29 -9.25 -3.91
C VAL A 88 -0.25 -8.58 -5.17
N VAL A 89 0.02 -7.30 -5.33
CA VAL A 89 -0.53 -6.50 -6.43
C VAL A 89 0.56 -5.72 -7.14
N ASN A 90 0.28 -5.37 -8.38
CA ASN A 90 1.05 -4.37 -9.10
C ASN A 90 0.28 -3.07 -9.04
N LEU A 91 0.95 -1.99 -8.66
CA LEU A 91 0.31 -0.69 -8.53
C LEU A 91 0.67 0.21 -9.69
N TYR A 92 -0.31 0.91 -10.19
CA TYR A 92 -0.14 1.90 -11.24
C TYR A 92 -0.55 3.24 -10.70
N PHE A 93 0.23 4.26 -11.00
CA PHE A 93 0.05 5.60 -10.45
C PHE A 93 -0.33 6.58 -11.55
N ASP A 94 -1.11 7.58 -11.18
CA ASP A 94 -1.43 8.66 -12.10
C ASP A 94 -0.34 9.74 -12.03
N GLU A 95 -0.52 10.81 -12.79
CA GLU A 95 0.44 11.90 -12.85
C GLU A 95 0.60 12.64 -11.51
N LYS A 96 -0.38 12.52 -10.62
CA LYS A 96 -0.33 13.12 -9.28
C LYS A 96 0.18 12.14 -8.24
N LYS A 97 0.71 11.02 -8.69
CA LYS A 97 1.28 9.98 -7.83
C LYS A 97 0.25 9.31 -6.92
N ARG A 98 -1.01 9.28 -7.36
CA ARG A 98 -2.06 8.53 -6.66
C ARG A 98 -2.21 7.17 -7.33
N VAL A 99 -2.54 6.16 -6.54
CA VAL A 99 -2.79 4.83 -7.10
C VAL A 99 -4.07 4.90 -7.95
N SER A 100 -3.93 4.59 -9.23
CA SER A 100 -5.08 4.59 -10.15
C SER A 100 -5.59 3.19 -10.41
N LEU A 101 -4.75 2.18 -10.22
CA LEU A 101 -5.12 0.79 -10.44
C LEU A 101 -4.23 -0.11 -9.60
N ALA A 102 -4.82 -1.10 -8.98
CA ALA A 102 -4.09 -2.17 -8.31
C ALA A 102 -4.49 -3.47 -8.98
N ALA A 103 -3.55 -4.08 -9.68
CA ALA A 103 -3.82 -5.31 -10.42
C ALA A 103 -3.30 -6.50 -9.60
N SER A 104 -4.20 -7.42 -9.28
CA SER A 104 -3.83 -8.61 -8.53
C SER A 104 -2.90 -9.50 -9.36
N THR A 105 -1.88 -10.03 -8.70
CA THR A 105 -1.00 -11.03 -9.32
C THR A 105 -1.57 -12.43 -9.19
N GLY A 106 -2.64 -12.60 -8.40
CA GLY A 106 -3.19 -13.91 -8.09
C GLY A 106 -2.48 -14.61 -6.95
N VAL A 107 -1.51 -13.95 -6.35
CA VAL A 107 -0.74 -14.50 -5.23
C VAL A 107 -1.15 -13.79 -3.95
N SER A 108 -1.36 -14.55 -2.89
CA SER A 108 -1.64 -14.01 -1.56
C SER A 108 -0.57 -14.50 -0.60
N VAL A 109 -0.21 -13.63 0.33
CA VAL A 109 0.74 -13.99 1.38
C VAL A 109 -0.05 -14.67 2.49
N GLU A 110 0.37 -15.87 2.88
CA GLU A 110 -0.25 -16.55 3.99
C GLU A 110 0.43 -16.17 5.28
N LEU A 111 -0.38 -15.86 6.28
CA LEU A 111 0.14 -15.70 7.62
C LEU A 111 0.12 -17.07 8.26
N ASN A 112 1.29 -17.62 8.51
CA ASN A 112 1.36 -18.86 9.25
C ASN A 112 0.90 -18.57 10.67
N GLU A 113 0.19 -19.54 11.26
CA GLU A 113 -0.16 -19.42 12.65
C GLU A 113 1.12 -19.37 13.46
N VAL A 114 1.28 -18.27 14.14
CA VAL A 114 2.39 -18.10 15.03
C VAL A 114 1.87 -18.24 16.44
N SER A 115 2.36 -19.24 17.13
CA SER A 115 2.04 -19.40 18.55
C SER A 115 2.94 -18.46 19.32
N PHE A 116 2.34 -17.56 20.00
CA PHE A 116 3.08 -16.63 20.85
C PHE A 116 3.11 -17.11 22.27
#